data_063f8b33c8dd0175a6b177c314ddd615
#
_entry.id   063f8b33c8dd0175a6b177c314ddd615
#
_cell.length_a   1.000
_cell.length_b   1.000
_cell.length_c   1.000
_cell.angle_alpha   90.00
_cell.angle_beta   90.00
_cell.angle_gamma   90.00
#
_symmetry.space_group_name_H-M   'P 1'
#
loop_
_entity.id
_entity.type
_entity.pdbx_description
1 polymer ?
#
loop_
_entity_poly.entity_id
_entity_poly.type
_entity_poly.pdbx_seq_one_letter_code
_entity_poly.pdbx_strand_id
1 'polypeptide(L)'
;KIMLSEKVFAYNIGNGELLWQHDGAGIPNISLAIADGRVFFLKDDVEDEEREQARAAVQAEIDGGNYVPEREQKLSEKERDVRRVVCLEAESGREIWNRPYDLTGCGGTKLGVAYEDGRLLFFGHYSNHDEGPFNKGNLNWRRITVLQSESGSLLWSKPLNYRRRPTIVGDTIYIEPRRCDLATGEIQKRTHPITGESVDWEFL
;
A
#
# COMPACT_ATOMS: atom_id res chain seq x y z
N LYS A 1 8.09 -17.23 6.69
CA LYS A 1 7.00 -17.14 7.67
C LYS A 1 6.91 -15.69 8.13
N ILE A 2 5.76 -15.07 7.99
CA ILE A 2 5.55 -13.70 8.49
C ILE A 2 5.31 -13.81 9.98
N MET A 3 5.94 -12.90 10.72
CA MET A 3 5.67 -12.75 12.14
C MET A 3 4.50 -11.78 12.29
N LEU A 4 3.47 -12.21 12.99
CA LEU A 4 2.32 -11.42 13.38
C LEU A 4 2.42 -11.12 14.86
N SER A 5 2.04 -9.90 15.22
CA SER A 5 1.95 -9.45 16.61
C SER A 5 0.49 -9.25 17.00
N GLU A 6 0.21 -9.39 18.28
CA GLU A 6 -1.08 -9.07 18.87
C GLU A 6 -1.13 -7.68 19.51
N LYS A 7 0.05 -7.00 19.55
CA LYS A 7 0.18 -5.70 20.20
C LYS A 7 1.21 -4.83 19.51
N VAL A 8 0.96 -3.53 19.56
CA VAL A 8 1.95 -2.46 19.35
C VAL A 8 2.14 -1.75 20.69
N PHE A 9 3.37 -1.42 21.03
CA PHE A 9 3.68 -0.73 22.29
C PHE A 9 4.83 0.25 22.08
N ALA A 10 4.88 1.28 22.92
CA ALA A 10 5.97 2.23 22.97
C ALA A 10 6.59 2.26 24.36
N TYR A 11 7.92 2.36 24.38
CA TYR A 11 8.71 2.52 25.58
C TYR A 11 9.49 3.84 25.56
N ASN A 12 9.66 4.43 26.73
CA ASN A 12 10.58 5.53 26.90
C ASN A 12 12.02 5.01 26.77
N ILE A 13 12.75 5.54 25.79
CA ILE A 13 14.12 5.10 25.51
C ILE A 13 15.12 5.46 26.63
N GLY A 14 14.83 6.48 27.45
CA GLY A 14 15.73 6.94 28.50
C GLY A 14 15.68 6.09 29.77
N ASN A 15 14.52 5.49 30.09
CA ASN A 15 14.32 4.78 31.36
C ASN A 15 13.66 3.38 31.18
N GLY A 16 13.23 3.02 29.96
CA GLY A 16 12.61 1.74 29.67
C GLY A 16 11.16 1.59 30.17
N GLU A 17 10.52 2.65 30.62
CA GLU A 17 9.11 2.60 31.04
C GLU A 17 8.17 2.44 29.86
N LEU A 18 7.13 1.61 30.05
CA LEU A 18 6.04 1.48 29.06
C LEU A 18 5.25 2.78 29.03
N LEU A 19 5.21 3.44 27.87
CA LEU A 19 4.40 4.63 27.67
C LEU A 19 2.95 4.28 27.37
N TRP A 20 2.74 3.38 26.42
CA TRP A 20 1.42 2.89 26.01
C TRP A 20 1.52 1.55 25.31
N GLN A 21 0.38 0.85 25.24
CA GLN A 21 0.19 -0.29 24.35
C GLN A 21 -1.17 -0.21 23.66
N HIS A 22 -1.24 -0.75 22.46
CA HIS A 22 -2.46 -0.90 21.67
C HIS A 22 -2.63 -2.38 21.31
N ASP A 23 -3.78 -2.94 21.64
CA ASP A 23 -4.11 -4.33 21.32
C ASP A 23 -4.64 -4.43 19.89
N GLY A 24 -4.31 -5.50 19.20
CA GLY A 24 -4.78 -5.78 17.83
C GLY A 24 -4.53 -7.22 17.45
N ALA A 25 -5.28 -7.73 16.49
CA ALA A 25 -5.12 -9.07 15.98
C ALA A 25 -4.38 -9.06 14.64
N GLY A 26 -3.42 -9.98 14.48
CA GLY A 26 -2.77 -10.23 13.20
C GLY A 26 -1.98 -9.04 12.63
N ILE A 27 -1.27 -8.28 13.47
CA ILE A 27 -0.45 -7.14 13.04
C ILE A 27 0.83 -7.64 12.35
N PRO A 28 1.02 -7.43 11.03
CA PRO A 28 2.25 -7.81 10.36
C PRO A 28 3.40 -6.87 10.78
N ASN A 29 4.50 -7.41 11.27
CA ASN A 29 5.64 -6.60 11.72
C ASN A 29 6.22 -5.67 10.65
N ILE A 30 6.05 -6.02 9.37
CA ILE A 30 6.52 -5.22 8.22
C ILE A 30 5.58 -4.07 7.87
N SER A 31 4.42 -3.95 8.52
CA SER A 31 3.40 -2.93 8.22
C SER A 31 3.50 -1.70 9.13
N LEU A 32 4.53 -1.60 9.96
CA LEU A 32 4.71 -0.48 10.88
C LEU A 32 5.43 0.68 10.17
N ALA A 33 4.86 1.87 10.23
CA ALA A 33 5.50 3.12 9.84
C ALA A 33 5.34 4.17 10.95
N ILE A 34 6.36 4.99 11.14
CA ILE A 34 6.35 6.08 12.14
C ILE A 34 6.77 7.36 11.44
N ALA A 35 5.94 8.36 11.47
CA ALA A 35 6.21 9.67 10.87
C ALA A 35 5.30 10.75 11.46
N ASP A 36 5.76 11.98 11.49
CA ASP A 36 5.01 13.18 11.91
C ASP A 36 4.22 13.00 13.21
N GLY A 37 4.87 12.39 14.22
CA GLY A 37 4.24 12.15 15.52
C GLY A 37 3.13 11.10 15.51
N ARG A 38 3.06 10.27 14.47
CA ARG A 38 2.06 9.20 14.31
C ARG A 38 2.70 7.85 14.10
N VAL A 39 1.98 6.82 14.51
CA VAL A 39 2.31 5.41 14.27
C VAL A 39 1.21 4.81 13.41
N PHE A 40 1.58 4.20 12.31
CA PHE A 40 0.68 3.53 11.38
C PHE A 40 0.99 2.03 11.32
N PHE A 41 -0.04 1.21 11.31
CA PHE A 41 0.11 -0.24 11.14
C PHE A 41 -1.17 -0.87 10.60
N LEU A 42 -1.07 -2.12 10.18
CA LEU A 42 -2.19 -2.92 9.70
C LEU A 42 -2.66 -3.90 10.77
N LYS A 43 -3.97 -4.15 10.80
CA LYS A 43 -4.60 -5.23 11.55
C LYS A 43 -5.45 -6.10 10.64
N ASP A 44 -5.67 -7.34 11.06
CA ASP A 44 -6.47 -8.34 10.33
C ASP A 44 -7.83 -8.60 11.03
N ASP A 45 -8.37 -7.58 11.71
CA ASP A 45 -9.66 -7.60 12.41
C ASP A 45 -10.79 -6.94 11.60
N VAL A 46 -10.97 -7.41 10.39
CA VAL A 46 -11.96 -6.89 9.44
C VAL A 46 -13.21 -7.76 9.46
N GLU A 47 -14.37 -7.12 9.60
CA GLU A 47 -15.67 -7.77 9.62
C GLU A 47 -16.08 -8.26 8.20
N ASP A 48 -16.95 -9.27 8.15
CA ASP A 48 -17.43 -9.83 6.87
C ASP A 48 -18.14 -8.76 6.02
N GLU A 49 -18.92 -7.88 6.62
CA GLU A 49 -19.58 -6.76 5.94
C GLU A 49 -18.59 -5.81 5.25
N GLU A 50 -17.44 -5.52 5.89
CA GLU A 50 -16.40 -4.68 5.31
C GLU A 50 -15.75 -5.36 4.08
N ARG A 51 -15.64 -6.68 4.08
CA ARG A 51 -15.17 -7.48 2.94
C ARG A 51 -16.16 -7.48 1.78
N GLU A 52 -17.45 -7.59 2.09
CA GLU A 52 -18.53 -7.48 1.10
C GLU A 52 -18.56 -6.10 0.45
N GLN A 53 -18.42 -5.04 1.24
CA GLN A 53 -18.33 -3.67 0.72
C GLN A 53 -17.13 -3.48 -0.21
N ALA A 54 -15.97 -4.02 0.14
CA ALA A 54 -14.79 -3.97 -0.71
C ALA A 54 -15.02 -4.72 -2.04
N ARG A 55 -15.70 -5.86 -2.02
CA ARG A 55 -16.07 -6.60 -3.24
C ARG A 55 -17.06 -5.81 -4.10
N ALA A 56 -18.06 -5.19 -3.47
CA ALA A 56 -19.04 -4.37 -4.18
C ALA A 56 -18.39 -3.12 -4.84
N ALA A 57 -17.42 -2.51 -4.18
CA ALA A 57 -16.67 -1.38 -4.74
C ALA A 57 -15.91 -1.77 -6.02
N VAL A 58 -15.28 -2.95 -6.04
CA VAL A 58 -14.61 -3.46 -7.24
C VAL A 58 -15.60 -3.77 -8.35
N GLN A 59 -16.76 -4.33 -8.02
CA GLN A 59 -17.80 -4.57 -9.03
C GLN A 59 -18.29 -3.26 -9.64
N ALA A 60 -18.45 -2.22 -8.83
CA ALA A 60 -18.86 -0.90 -9.31
C ALA A 60 -17.79 -0.27 -10.26
N GLU A 61 -16.49 -0.50 -10.00
CA GLU A 61 -15.42 -0.10 -10.93
C GLU A 61 -15.54 -0.81 -12.27
N ILE A 62 -15.79 -2.13 -12.25
CA ILE A 62 -15.98 -2.94 -13.47
C ILE A 62 -17.19 -2.45 -14.26
N ASP A 63 -18.32 -2.24 -13.59
CA ASP A 63 -19.56 -1.80 -14.20
C ASP A 63 -19.43 -0.37 -14.75
N GLY A 64 -18.60 0.45 -14.12
CA GLY A 64 -18.22 1.80 -14.59
C GLY A 64 -17.23 1.81 -15.76
N GLY A 65 -16.77 0.65 -16.24
CA GLY A 65 -15.82 0.50 -17.33
C GLY A 65 -14.37 0.81 -16.97
N ASN A 66 -14.03 0.89 -15.68
CA ASN A 66 -12.67 1.04 -15.22
C ASN A 66 -11.88 -0.26 -15.37
N TYR A 67 -10.59 -0.12 -15.64
CA TYR A 67 -9.72 -1.29 -15.74
C TYR A 67 -9.48 -1.91 -14.36
N VAL A 68 -9.93 -3.15 -14.20
CA VAL A 68 -9.61 -4.00 -13.06
C VAL A 68 -8.88 -5.26 -13.58
N PRO A 69 -7.71 -5.62 -13.04
CA PRO A 69 -7.01 -6.82 -13.48
C PRO A 69 -7.87 -8.08 -13.37
N GLU A 70 -7.84 -8.95 -14.38
CA GLU A 70 -8.65 -10.16 -14.45
C GLU A 70 -8.53 -11.04 -13.20
N ARG A 71 -7.33 -11.09 -12.60
CA ARG A 71 -7.10 -11.81 -11.35
C ARG A 71 -7.91 -11.23 -10.20
N GLU A 72 -8.00 -9.90 -10.09
CA GLU A 72 -8.76 -9.23 -9.03
C GLU A 72 -10.27 -9.39 -9.23
N GLN A 73 -10.74 -9.42 -10.46
CA GLN A 73 -12.16 -9.62 -10.78
C GLN A 73 -12.70 -10.97 -10.29
N LYS A 74 -11.83 -12.00 -10.24
CA LYS A 74 -12.20 -13.38 -9.89
C LYS A 74 -12.18 -13.66 -8.39
N LEU A 75 -11.63 -12.74 -7.59
CA LEU A 75 -11.52 -12.97 -6.14
C LEU A 75 -12.87 -12.82 -5.43
N SER A 76 -13.22 -13.80 -4.61
CA SER A 76 -14.30 -13.69 -3.65
C SER A 76 -13.95 -12.75 -2.50
N GLU A 77 -14.93 -12.37 -1.68
CA GLU A 77 -14.76 -11.52 -0.51
C GLU A 77 -13.66 -12.04 0.43
N LYS A 78 -13.62 -13.36 0.64
CA LYS A 78 -12.67 -14.04 1.54
C LYS A 78 -11.24 -14.08 0.99
N GLU A 79 -11.09 -13.96 -0.33
CA GLU A 79 -9.78 -14.00 -1.00
C GLU A 79 -9.18 -12.60 -1.17
N ARG A 80 -9.98 -11.54 -0.96
CA ARG A 80 -9.49 -10.16 -1.00
C ARG A 80 -8.66 -9.84 0.24
N ASP A 81 -7.59 -9.08 0.06
CA ASP A 81 -6.70 -8.63 1.14
C ASP A 81 -7.24 -7.35 1.79
N VAL A 82 -8.43 -7.46 2.40
CA VAL A 82 -9.00 -6.34 3.15
C VAL A 82 -8.38 -6.29 4.53
N ARG A 83 -7.83 -5.14 4.89
CA ARG A 83 -7.16 -4.91 6.17
C ARG A 83 -7.56 -3.59 6.77
N ARG A 84 -7.48 -3.51 8.08
CA ARG A 84 -7.69 -2.28 8.82
C ARG A 84 -6.36 -1.54 8.98
N VAL A 85 -6.30 -0.30 8.51
CA VAL A 85 -5.19 0.60 8.76
C VAL A 85 -5.50 1.42 10.00
N VAL A 86 -4.57 1.45 10.94
CA VAL A 86 -4.69 2.17 12.21
C VAL A 86 -3.66 3.28 12.25
N CYS A 87 -4.06 4.46 12.71
CA CYS A 87 -3.20 5.60 12.99
C CYS A 87 -3.33 5.97 14.46
N LEU A 88 -2.22 5.93 15.18
CA LEU A 88 -2.14 6.38 16.58
C LEU A 88 -1.27 7.63 16.68
N GLU A 89 -1.53 8.44 17.70
CA GLU A 89 -0.61 9.46 18.18
C GLU A 89 0.60 8.78 18.83
N ALA A 90 1.81 9.12 18.38
CA ALA A 90 3.01 8.39 18.80
C ALA A 90 3.35 8.56 20.29
N GLU A 91 3.04 9.71 20.88
CA GLU A 91 3.35 10.00 22.29
C GLU A 91 2.40 9.28 23.27
N SER A 92 1.11 9.25 22.95
CA SER A 92 0.06 8.79 23.88
C SER A 92 -0.53 7.41 23.52
N GLY A 93 -0.32 6.92 22.28
CA GLY A 93 -1.00 5.73 21.77
C GLY A 93 -2.49 5.94 21.50
N ARG A 94 -2.99 7.17 21.60
CA ARG A 94 -4.39 7.49 21.31
C ARG A 94 -4.70 7.27 19.84
N GLU A 95 -5.78 6.54 19.55
CA GLU A 95 -6.24 6.33 18.18
C GLU A 95 -6.72 7.66 17.57
N ILE A 96 -6.18 8.01 16.40
CA ILE A 96 -6.57 9.18 15.62
C ILE A 96 -7.63 8.76 14.61
N TRP A 97 -7.37 7.69 13.86
CA TRP A 97 -8.32 7.06 12.95
C TRP A 97 -7.99 5.58 12.73
N ASN A 98 -9.00 4.85 12.27
CA ASN A 98 -8.95 3.41 12.06
C ASN A 98 -9.98 3.06 10.97
N ARG A 99 -9.53 2.52 9.82
CA ARG A 99 -10.40 2.28 8.66
C ARG A 99 -10.00 1.02 7.90
N PRO A 100 -10.98 0.28 7.36
CA PRO A 100 -10.72 -0.83 6.46
C PRO A 100 -10.37 -0.34 5.05
N TYR A 101 -9.46 -1.07 4.39
CA TYR A 101 -9.07 -0.85 2.99
C TYR A 101 -8.87 -2.17 2.27
N ASP A 102 -9.29 -2.23 1.02
CA ASP A 102 -8.90 -3.32 0.14
C ASP A 102 -7.49 -3.07 -0.39
N LEU A 103 -6.54 -3.82 0.13
CA LEU A 103 -5.14 -3.79 -0.26
C LEU A 103 -4.76 -4.96 -1.19
N THR A 104 -5.75 -5.57 -1.84
CA THR A 104 -5.54 -6.62 -2.85
C THR A 104 -4.57 -6.11 -3.92
N GLY A 105 -3.56 -6.90 -4.22
CA GLY A 105 -2.48 -6.50 -5.15
C GLY A 105 -1.34 -5.71 -4.52
N CYS A 106 -1.48 -5.18 -3.29
CA CYS A 106 -0.41 -4.52 -2.56
C CYS A 106 0.56 -5.48 -1.85
N GLY A 107 0.53 -6.77 -2.17
CA GLY A 107 1.56 -7.72 -1.74
C GLY A 107 1.13 -8.79 -0.76
N GLY A 108 -0.06 -8.75 -0.20
CA GLY A 108 -0.54 -9.74 0.76
C GLY A 108 0.43 -9.91 1.92
N THR A 109 0.97 -11.11 2.07
CA THR A 109 1.95 -11.43 3.10
C THR A 109 3.31 -10.72 2.92
N LYS A 110 3.56 -10.06 1.82
CA LYS A 110 4.78 -9.29 1.51
C LYS A 110 4.45 -7.82 1.27
N LEU A 111 3.38 -7.33 1.88
CA LEU A 111 2.98 -5.94 1.83
C LEU A 111 4.03 -5.08 2.55
N GLY A 112 4.46 -4.01 1.91
CA GLY A 112 5.27 -2.97 2.51
C GLY A 112 4.47 -1.69 2.69
N VAL A 113 4.88 -0.88 3.65
CA VAL A 113 4.36 0.45 3.86
C VAL A 113 5.50 1.47 3.80
N ALA A 114 5.23 2.63 3.25
CA ALA A 114 6.12 3.78 3.28
C ALA A 114 5.33 5.04 3.61
N TYR A 115 6.01 6.03 4.15
CA TYR A 115 5.46 7.35 4.39
C TYR A 115 6.32 8.40 3.69
N GLU A 116 5.67 9.35 3.04
CA GLU A 116 6.31 10.54 2.46
C GLU A 116 5.30 11.67 2.37
N ASP A 117 5.69 12.84 2.83
CA ASP A 117 4.96 14.11 2.70
C ASP A 117 3.44 13.97 2.95
N GLY A 118 3.06 13.47 4.12
CA GLY A 118 1.67 13.30 4.53
C GLY A 118 0.92 12.16 3.84
N ARG A 119 1.61 11.26 3.15
CA ARG A 119 1.01 10.15 2.40
C ARG A 119 1.54 8.82 2.87
N LEU A 120 0.64 7.84 3.00
CA LEU A 120 0.96 6.44 3.28
C LEU A 120 0.80 5.65 1.99
N LEU A 121 1.85 4.93 1.61
CA LEU A 121 1.86 4.07 0.44
C LEU A 121 1.90 2.61 0.85
N PHE A 122 1.02 1.81 0.26
CA PHE A 122 0.99 0.36 0.40
C PHE A 122 1.36 -0.28 -0.93
N PHE A 123 2.32 -1.20 -0.90
CA PHE A 123 2.88 -1.85 -2.09
C PHE A 123 3.41 -3.25 -1.78
N GLY A 124 3.57 -4.06 -2.82
CA GLY A 124 4.20 -5.37 -2.68
C GLY A 124 5.71 -5.28 -2.57
N HIS A 125 6.26 -5.80 -1.46
CA HIS A 125 7.70 -5.96 -1.30
C HIS A 125 8.15 -7.27 -1.95
N TYR A 126 8.61 -7.21 -3.19
CA TYR A 126 9.05 -8.39 -3.92
C TYR A 126 10.56 -8.46 -4.03
N SER A 127 11.09 -9.62 -3.65
CA SER A 127 12.50 -9.96 -3.82
C SER A 127 12.77 -10.73 -5.11
N ASN A 128 11.74 -10.95 -5.94
CA ASN A 128 11.89 -11.76 -7.14
C ASN A 128 12.44 -10.92 -8.29
N HIS A 129 13.63 -11.25 -8.74
CA HIS A 129 14.32 -10.65 -9.87
C HIS A 129 14.00 -11.33 -11.20
N ASP A 130 12.98 -12.19 -11.23
CA ASP A 130 12.61 -12.90 -12.46
C ASP A 130 12.00 -11.93 -13.47
N GLU A 131 12.73 -11.67 -14.54
CA GLU A 131 12.32 -10.79 -15.63
C GLU A 131 11.22 -11.40 -16.49
N GLY A 132 11.16 -12.73 -16.57
CA GLY A 132 10.22 -13.43 -17.41
C GLY A 132 8.76 -13.10 -17.11
N PRO A 133 8.27 -13.22 -15.87
CA PRO A 133 6.91 -12.83 -15.51
C PRO A 133 6.61 -11.35 -15.73
N PHE A 134 7.58 -10.46 -15.48
CA PHE A 134 7.43 -9.04 -15.71
C PHE A 134 7.27 -8.71 -17.21
N ASN A 135 8.18 -9.21 -18.05
CA ASN A 135 8.18 -8.97 -19.50
C ASN A 135 6.93 -9.55 -20.19
N LYS A 136 6.34 -10.60 -19.61
CA LYS A 136 5.06 -11.17 -20.08
C LYS A 136 3.83 -10.45 -19.55
N GLY A 137 3.99 -9.35 -18.78
CA GLY A 137 2.88 -8.66 -18.15
C GLY A 137 2.21 -9.42 -17.00
N ASN A 138 2.81 -10.51 -16.52
CA ASN A 138 2.21 -11.36 -15.47
C ASN A 138 2.14 -10.70 -14.08
N LEU A 139 2.64 -9.47 -13.94
CA LEU A 139 2.62 -8.70 -12.71
C LEU A 139 1.68 -7.49 -12.75
N ASN A 140 0.86 -7.37 -13.78
CA ASN A 140 -0.08 -6.26 -13.96
C ASN A 140 -1.18 -6.22 -12.88
N TRP A 141 -1.36 -7.30 -12.12
CA TRP A 141 -2.27 -7.38 -10.98
C TRP A 141 -1.73 -6.70 -9.71
N ARG A 142 -0.45 -6.31 -9.70
CA ARG A 142 0.12 -5.57 -8.57
C ARG A 142 -0.50 -4.18 -8.51
N ARG A 143 -0.64 -3.69 -7.30
CA ARG A 143 -1.28 -2.41 -7.02
C ARG A 143 -0.42 -1.58 -6.07
N ILE A 144 -0.50 -0.27 -6.21
CA ILE A 144 -0.09 0.68 -5.18
C ILE A 144 -1.35 1.40 -4.70
N THR A 145 -1.51 1.50 -3.40
CA THR A 145 -2.59 2.25 -2.75
C THR A 145 -1.98 3.36 -1.91
N VAL A 146 -2.52 4.56 -2.03
CA VAL A 146 -2.02 5.74 -1.32
C VAL A 146 -3.16 6.40 -0.55
N LEU A 147 -2.90 6.65 0.74
CA LEU A 147 -3.83 7.30 1.66
C LEU A 147 -3.26 8.63 2.13
N GLN A 148 -4.12 9.57 2.44
CA GLN A 148 -3.81 10.75 3.22
C GLN A 148 -3.54 10.33 4.66
N SER A 149 -2.37 10.58 5.21
CA SER A 149 -1.98 10.11 6.53
C SER A 149 -2.76 10.77 7.67
N GLU A 150 -3.20 12.01 7.49
CA GLU A 150 -3.91 12.78 8.51
C GLU A 150 -5.32 12.24 8.76
N SER A 151 -6.05 11.92 7.70
CA SER A 151 -7.46 11.54 7.74
C SER A 151 -7.73 10.06 7.45
N GLY A 152 -6.75 9.35 6.89
CA GLY A 152 -6.96 8.03 6.32
C GLY A 152 -7.75 8.05 4.99
N SER A 153 -8.00 9.20 4.37
CA SER A 153 -8.75 9.22 3.11
C SER A 153 -7.96 8.58 1.99
N LEU A 154 -8.62 7.75 1.18
CA LEU A 154 -8.02 7.18 -0.02
C LEU A 154 -7.75 8.30 -1.02
N LEU A 155 -6.50 8.47 -1.41
CA LEU A 155 -6.10 9.38 -2.48
C LEU A 155 -6.22 8.69 -3.83
N TRP A 156 -5.59 7.54 -3.97
CA TRP A 156 -5.70 6.71 -5.17
C TRP A 156 -5.27 5.27 -4.89
N SER A 157 -5.75 4.35 -5.74
CA SER A 157 -5.34 2.96 -5.76
C SER A 157 -5.31 2.49 -7.22
N LYS A 158 -4.13 2.14 -7.74
CA LYS A 158 -3.96 1.83 -9.17
C LYS A 158 -3.22 0.52 -9.38
N PRO A 159 -3.68 -0.34 -10.30
CA PRO A 159 -2.91 -1.48 -10.77
C PRO A 159 -1.71 -0.98 -11.57
N LEU A 160 -0.54 -1.46 -11.21
CA LEU A 160 0.72 -1.10 -11.84
C LEU A 160 1.57 -2.35 -12.05
N ASN A 161 2.12 -2.52 -13.25
CA ASN A 161 3.11 -3.56 -13.48
C ASN A 161 4.48 -3.06 -13.05
N TYR A 162 5.01 -3.58 -11.94
CA TYR A 162 6.34 -3.24 -11.43
C TYR A 162 7.06 -4.48 -10.87
N ARG A 163 8.37 -4.45 -10.91
CA ARG A 163 9.25 -5.57 -10.52
C ARG A 163 9.79 -5.46 -9.11
N ARG A 164 10.18 -4.27 -8.72
CA ARG A 164 10.94 -4.00 -7.49
C ARG A 164 10.16 -3.11 -6.53
N ARG A 165 10.67 -3.03 -5.31
CA ARG A 165 10.14 -2.12 -4.29
C ARG A 165 10.17 -0.68 -4.81
N PRO A 166 9.08 0.07 -4.67
CA PRO A 166 9.06 1.50 -4.94
C PRO A 166 10.09 2.25 -4.10
N THR A 167 10.71 3.27 -4.68
CA THR A 167 11.52 4.27 -3.99
C THR A 167 10.83 5.62 -4.16
N ILE A 168 10.69 6.38 -3.07
CA ILE A 168 10.00 7.65 -3.09
C ILE A 168 11.04 8.75 -2.89
N VAL A 169 11.00 9.79 -3.73
CA VAL A 169 11.85 10.98 -3.62
C VAL A 169 11.00 12.20 -3.92
N GLY A 170 10.70 12.97 -2.91
CA GLY A 170 9.79 14.11 -2.99
C GLY A 170 8.42 13.69 -3.48
N ASP A 171 7.93 14.31 -4.53
CA ASP A 171 6.63 14.06 -5.15
C ASP A 171 6.60 12.90 -6.17
N THR A 172 7.69 12.13 -6.27
CA THR A 172 7.83 11.09 -7.30
C THR A 172 8.05 9.71 -6.70
N ILE A 173 7.28 8.73 -7.17
CA ILE A 173 7.48 7.31 -6.91
C ILE A 173 8.25 6.70 -8.07
N TYR A 174 9.45 6.18 -7.80
CA TYR A 174 10.25 5.42 -8.74
C TYR A 174 9.93 3.94 -8.61
N ILE A 175 9.30 3.39 -9.64
CA ILE A 175 8.89 1.98 -9.73
C ILE A 175 9.41 1.41 -11.04
N GLU A 176 10.41 0.54 -10.98
CA GLU A 176 11.00 -0.03 -12.18
C GLU A 176 9.96 -0.74 -13.09
N PRO A 177 9.86 -0.39 -14.39
CA PRO A 177 10.66 0.54 -15.17
C PRO A 177 10.09 1.97 -15.26
N ARG A 178 9.18 2.34 -14.40
CA ARG A 178 8.38 3.56 -14.48
C ARG A 178 8.65 4.51 -13.31
N ARG A 179 8.10 5.68 -13.43
CA ARG A 179 7.89 6.59 -12.31
C ARG A 179 6.49 7.18 -12.35
N CYS A 180 5.95 7.48 -11.17
CA CYS A 180 4.61 8.03 -11.01
C CYS A 180 4.65 9.27 -10.14
N ASP A 181 3.71 10.15 -10.33
CA ASP A 181 3.40 11.23 -9.41
C ASP A 181 2.84 10.67 -8.09
N LEU A 182 3.35 11.13 -6.96
CA LEU A 182 2.97 10.65 -5.64
C LEU A 182 1.52 11.02 -5.27
N ALA A 183 1.05 12.19 -5.70
CA ALA A 183 -0.28 12.67 -5.34
C ALA A 183 -1.38 12.01 -6.16
N THR A 184 -1.11 11.68 -7.42
CA THR A 184 -2.14 11.21 -8.38
C THR A 184 -1.94 9.77 -8.85
N GLY A 185 -0.75 9.20 -8.69
CA GLY A 185 -0.38 7.91 -9.26
C GLY A 185 -0.27 7.92 -10.79
N GLU A 186 -0.24 9.08 -11.43
CA GLU A 186 -0.08 9.18 -12.87
C GLU A 186 1.33 8.81 -13.31
N ILE A 187 1.41 7.95 -14.34
CA ILE A 187 2.69 7.55 -14.91
C ILE A 187 3.28 8.73 -15.66
N GLN A 188 4.46 9.13 -15.26
CA GLN A 188 5.21 10.20 -15.92
C GLN A 188 5.96 9.62 -17.12
N LYS A 189 5.92 10.35 -18.24
CA LYS A 189 6.66 10.05 -19.45
C LYS A 189 7.83 11.00 -19.61
N ARG A 190 8.82 10.59 -20.42
CA ARG A 190 9.93 11.45 -20.83
C ARG A 190 9.90 11.68 -22.32
N THR A 191 10.51 12.77 -22.78
CA THR A 191 10.75 12.99 -24.20
C THR A 191 12.03 12.24 -24.59
N HIS A 192 11.92 11.40 -25.61
CA HIS A 192 13.10 10.72 -26.15
C HIS A 192 14.05 11.74 -26.78
N PRO A 193 15.36 11.77 -26.40
CA PRO A 193 16.25 12.87 -26.75
C PRO A 193 16.58 12.95 -28.25
N ILE A 194 16.40 11.88 -29.00
CA ILE A 194 16.71 11.80 -30.43
C ILE A 194 15.44 11.94 -31.27
N THR A 195 14.36 11.20 -30.93
CA THR A 195 13.15 11.18 -31.76
C THR A 195 12.14 12.25 -31.40
N GLY A 196 12.25 12.84 -30.21
CA GLY A 196 11.26 13.79 -29.68
C GLY A 196 9.92 13.16 -29.23
N GLU A 197 9.79 11.84 -29.31
CA GLU A 197 8.58 11.13 -28.95
C GLU A 197 8.42 11.04 -27.42
N SER A 198 7.17 10.95 -26.97
CA SER A 198 6.84 10.69 -25.58
C SER A 198 6.96 9.19 -25.29
N VAL A 199 7.92 8.82 -24.46
CA VAL A 199 8.21 7.42 -24.11
C VAL A 199 8.13 7.18 -22.61
N ASP A 200 7.90 5.94 -22.23
CA ASP A 200 7.96 5.54 -20.81
C ASP A 200 9.39 5.67 -20.28
N TRP A 201 9.50 5.84 -18.95
CA TRP A 201 10.79 5.72 -18.30
C TRP A 201 11.22 4.26 -18.29
N GLU A 202 12.36 4.01 -18.91
CA GLU A 202 13.05 2.72 -18.83
C GLU A 202 14.34 2.94 -18.05
N PHE A 203 14.59 2.07 -17.08
CA PHE A 203 15.90 2.03 -16.43
C PHE A 203 16.85 1.24 -17.34
N LEU A 204 17.93 1.88 -17.71
CA LEU A 204 19.01 1.28 -18.46
C LEU A 204 19.83 0.33 -17.59
#